data_6f5c87969d174b274c2711d468d07438
#
_entry.id   6f5c87969d174b274c2711d468d07438
#
_cell.length_a   1.000
_cell.length_b   1.000
_cell.length_c   1.000
_cell.angle_alpha   90.00
_cell.angle_beta   90.00
_cell.angle_gamma   90.00
#
_symmetry.space_group_name_H-M   'P 1'
#
loop_
_entity.id
_entity.type
_entity.pdbx_description
1 polymer ?
#
loop_
_entity_poly.entity_id
_entity_poly.type
_entity_poly.pdbx_seq_one_letter_code
_entity_poly.pdbx_strand_id
1 'polypeptide(L)'
;MIMKRFYLYILVCVFVGYSCDDMNDFEQGTLKGYVLDAVTGEGLADVDVVLEPVVAANGSVTSKSDGHFNLSRLVTGTYSVNVRKSGASIIDNVQDEITITDGCVLDKEYKLTPRVSLFDFSVDYDKNDPTRFVVHFKARGNQGNNLNYYSVMWNEYPDFKFGDLPNNQKKAVKHITSEEAEVTYEMNGLNLKRGTTYYIRVGVTHIANGGDYNHSKMIPIMFE
;
A
#
# COMPACT_ATOMS: atom_id res chain seq x y z
N MET A 1 -17.63 -42.37 -77.09
CA MET A 1 -18.06 -42.21 -75.70
C MET A 1 -16.90 -41.72 -74.90
N ILE A 2 -16.88 -40.41 -74.61
CA ILE A 2 -15.69 -39.69 -74.08
C ILE A 2 -15.88 -39.59 -72.60
N MET A 3 -15.06 -40.28 -71.80
CA MET A 3 -15.01 -40.13 -70.36
C MET A 3 -14.12 -38.92 -70.00
N LYS A 4 -14.76 -37.86 -69.54
CA LYS A 4 -14.07 -36.70 -68.99
C LYS A 4 -13.50 -37.08 -67.62
N ARG A 5 -12.21 -37.10 -67.51
CA ARG A 5 -11.48 -37.18 -66.22
C ARG A 5 -11.57 -35.82 -65.50
N PHE A 6 -12.33 -35.78 -64.41
CA PHE A 6 -12.28 -34.65 -63.46
C PHE A 6 -11.00 -34.76 -62.62
N TYR A 7 -10.05 -33.87 -62.84
CA TYR A 7 -8.96 -33.67 -61.92
C TYR A 7 -9.45 -32.77 -60.78
N LEU A 8 -9.69 -33.42 -59.64
CA LEU A 8 -9.96 -32.73 -58.39
C LEU A 8 -8.63 -32.15 -57.90
N TYR A 9 -8.41 -30.87 -58.12
CA TYR A 9 -7.33 -30.15 -57.47
C TYR A 9 -7.72 -29.97 -56.00
N ILE A 10 -7.17 -30.83 -55.14
CA ILE A 10 -7.15 -30.61 -53.71
C ILE A 10 -6.14 -29.47 -53.46
N LEU A 11 -6.64 -28.26 -53.35
CA LEU A 11 -5.90 -27.13 -52.88
C LEU A 11 -5.64 -27.38 -51.39
N VAL A 12 -4.50 -28.02 -51.08
CA VAL A 12 -3.99 -28.08 -49.70
C VAL A 12 -3.55 -26.66 -49.35
N CYS A 13 -4.47 -25.92 -48.79
CA CYS A 13 -4.10 -24.70 -48.03
C CYS A 13 -3.28 -25.16 -46.85
N VAL A 14 -1.97 -25.18 -47.03
CA VAL A 14 -1.04 -25.18 -45.91
C VAL A 14 -1.28 -23.85 -45.18
N PHE A 15 -2.18 -23.88 -44.21
CA PHE A 15 -2.19 -22.87 -43.17
C PHE A 15 -0.86 -23.05 -42.42
N VAL A 16 0.16 -22.35 -42.90
CA VAL A 16 1.27 -21.98 -42.06
C VAL A 16 0.62 -21.16 -40.96
N GLY A 17 0.25 -21.84 -39.88
CA GLY A 17 -0.06 -21.16 -38.64
C GLY A 17 1.18 -20.35 -38.32
N TYR A 18 1.16 -19.06 -38.67
CA TYR A 18 1.92 -18.11 -37.91
C TYR A 18 1.34 -18.22 -36.52
N SER A 19 1.93 -19.09 -35.71
CA SER A 19 1.91 -18.92 -34.29
C SER A 19 2.34 -17.47 -34.12
N CYS A 20 1.43 -16.62 -33.72
CA CYS A 20 1.81 -15.42 -33.02
C CYS A 20 2.62 -15.96 -31.85
N ASP A 21 3.94 -16.02 -32.02
CA ASP A 21 4.84 -16.09 -30.88
C ASP A 21 4.36 -14.98 -29.97
N ASP A 22 4.01 -15.37 -28.75
CA ASP A 22 3.46 -14.49 -27.75
C ASP A 22 4.28 -13.20 -27.73
N MET A 23 3.63 -12.08 -28.05
CA MET A 23 4.23 -10.75 -27.89
C MET A 23 4.53 -10.44 -26.41
N ASN A 24 4.74 -11.45 -25.61
CA ASN A 24 5.05 -11.40 -24.19
C ASN A 24 6.52 -11.64 -23.87
N ASP A 25 7.37 -11.81 -24.85
CA ASP A 25 8.83 -11.90 -24.66
C ASP A 25 9.50 -10.51 -24.54
N PHE A 26 8.83 -9.55 -23.94
CA PHE A 26 9.57 -8.40 -23.44
C PHE A 26 10.37 -8.85 -22.22
N GLU A 27 11.68 -8.69 -22.33
CA GLU A 27 12.57 -8.81 -21.18
C GLU A 27 12.03 -7.98 -20.03
N GLN A 28 11.75 -8.63 -18.90
CA GLN A 28 11.04 -8.03 -17.79
C GLN A 28 11.78 -8.25 -16.48
N GLY A 29 11.71 -7.25 -15.61
CA GLY A 29 12.21 -7.35 -14.25
C GLY A 29 11.19 -6.92 -13.22
N THR A 30 11.64 -6.88 -11.98
CA THR A 30 10.81 -6.53 -10.81
C THR A 30 11.57 -5.56 -9.93
N LEU A 31 10.88 -4.51 -9.48
CA LEU A 31 11.31 -3.64 -8.38
C LEU A 31 10.38 -3.88 -7.19
N LYS A 32 10.92 -4.27 -6.06
CA LYS A 32 10.18 -4.49 -4.82
C LYS A 32 10.93 -3.95 -3.62
N GLY A 33 10.29 -3.91 -2.47
CA GLY A 33 10.96 -3.53 -1.24
C GLY A 33 10.03 -2.83 -0.26
N TYR A 34 10.60 -1.92 0.51
CA TYR A 34 9.88 -1.22 1.58
C TYR A 34 10.07 0.29 1.50
N VAL A 35 9.01 1.01 1.84
CA VAL A 35 9.08 2.42 2.19
C VAL A 35 8.99 2.52 3.70
N LEU A 36 9.99 3.13 4.32
CA LEU A 36 10.14 3.21 5.77
C LEU A 36 10.11 4.65 6.26
N ASP A 37 9.63 4.83 7.46
CA ASP A 37 9.81 6.05 8.24
C ASP A 37 11.29 6.21 8.61
N ALA A 38 11.92 7.28 8.14
CA ALA A 38 13.34 7.57 8.39
C ALA A 38 13.68 7.76 9.87
N VAL A 39 12.68 8.07 10.71
CA VAL A 39 12.87 8.35 12.15
C VAL A 39 12.71 7.09 12.99
N THR A 40 11.70 6.26 12.67
CA THR A 40 11.33 5.10 13.49
C THR A 40 11.75 3.77 12.89
N GLY A 41 11.97 3.72 11.57
CA GLY A 41 12.18 2.47 10.81
C GLY A 41 10.91 1.67 10.56
N GLU A 42 9.75 2.13 11.03
CA GLU A 42 8.46 1.47 10.75
C GLU A 42 8.05 1.64 9.28
N GLY A 43 7.27 0.69 8.76
CA GLY A 43 6.76 0.76 7.40
C GLY A 43 5.80 1.94 7.20
N LEU A 44 6.02 2.71 6.13
CA LEU A 44 5.12 3.79 5.72
C LEU A 44 4.10 3.30 4.71
N ALA A 45 2.85 3.34 5.11
CA ALA A 45 1.71 3.03 4.26
C ALA A 45 1.31 4.20 3.36
N ASP A 46 0.62 3.86 2.27
CA ASP A 46 -0.01 4.84 1.39
C ASP A 46 0.99 5.79 0.71
N VAL A 47 2.19 5.31 0.42
CA VAL A 47 3.25 6.04 -0.30
C VAL A 47 3.28 5.56 -1.75
N ASP A 48 3.28 6.48 -2.68
CA ASP A 48 3.37 6.18 -4.11
C ASP A 48 4.84 6.00 -4.52
N VAL A 49 5.14 4.87 -5.14
CA VAL A 49 6.40 4.58 -5.83
C VAL A 49 6.11 4.63 -7.33
N VAL A 50 6.65 5.63 -8.01
CA VAL A 50 6.35 5.94 -9.41
C VAL A 50 7.63 5.86 -10.24
N LEU A 51 7.57 5.14 -11.35
CA LEU A 51 8.67 5.06 -12.33
C LEU A 51 8.44 6.04 -13.48
N GLU A 52 9.48 6.72 -13.90
CA GLU A 52 9.51 7.59 -15.07
C GLU A 52 10.69 7.21 -15.99
N PRO A 53 10.50 7.11 -17.32
CA PRO A 53 9.25 7.27 -18.05
C PRO A 53 8.24 6.15 -17.74
N VAL A 54 6.94 6.49 -17.77
CA VAL A 54 5.86 5.48 -17.64
C VAL A 54 5.80 4.72 -18.97
N VAL A 55 6.48 3.58 -19.06
CA VAL A 55 6.55 2.77 -20.28
C VAL A 55 5.47 1.69 -20.34
N ALA A 56 4.82 1.40 -19.22
CA ALA A 56 3.77 0.36 -19.13
C ALA A 56 2.72 0.71 -18.09
N ALA A 57 1.58 0.01 -18.13
CA ALA A 57 0.48 0.15 -17.18
C ALA A 57 0.88 -0.07 -15.69
N ASN A 58 2.06 -0.63 -15.44
CA ASN A 58 2.57 -0.99 -14.11
C ASN A 58 3.65 -0.03 -13.58
N GLY A 59 3.74 1.19 -14.12
CA GLY A 59 4.77 2.17 -13.73
C GLY A 59 4.58 2.80 -12.34
N SER A 60 3.55 2.44 -11.58
CA SER A 60 3.35 2.95 -10.22
C SER A 60 2.66 1.95 -9.32
N VAL A 61 2.95 2.04 -8.02
CA VAL A 61 2.29 1.27 -6.97
C VAL A 61 2.25 2.11 -5.69
N THR A 62 1.22 1.88 -4.87
CA THR A 62 1.14 2.46 -3.52
C THR A 62 1.59 1.41 -2.51
N SER A 63 2.42 1.80 -1.53
CA SER A 63 2.88 0.92 -0.47
C SER A 63 1.73 0.43 0.40
N LYS A 64 1.81 -0.83 0.83
CA LYS A 64 0.85 -1.46 1.74
C LYS A 64 0.97 -0.91 3.17
N SER A 65 0.10 -1.40 4.05
CA SER A 65 0.07 -0.97 5.45
C SER A 65 1.36 -1.23 6.24
N ASP A 66 2.19 -2.15 5.79
CA ASP A 66 3.51 -2.49 6.34
C ASP A 66 4.68 -1.80 5.62
N GLY A 67 4.39 -0.92 4.68
CA GLY A 67 5.37 -0.23 3.83
C GLY A 67 5.83 -1.03 2.61
N HIS A 68 5.43 -2.30 2.46
CA HIS A 68 5.85 -3.13 1.33
C HIS A 68 5.27 -2.63 0.00
N PHE A 69 6.08 -2.64 -1.05
CA PHE A 69 5.66 -2.38 -2.44
C PHE A 69 6.24 -3.42 -3.40
N ASN A 70 5.57 -3.61 -4.56
CA ASN A 70 6.03 -4.51 -5.60
C ASN A 70 5.54 -4.04 -6.98
N LEU A 71 6.48 -3.70 -7.84
CA LEU A 71 6.30 -3.37 -9.26
C LEU A 71 6.88 -4.51 -10.09
N SER A 72 6.04 -5.36 -10.65
CA SER A 72 6.44 -6.50 -11.48
C SER A 72 6.18 -6.24 -12.96
N ARG A 73 6.80 -7.04 -13.82
CA ARG A 73 6.70 -6.95 -15.28
C ARG A 73 7.13 -5.59 -15.83
N LEU A 74 8.20 -5.08 -15.26
CA LEU A 74 8.83 -3.86 -15.75
C LEU A 74 9.68 -4.20 -16.99
N VAL A 75 9.47 -3.47 -18.06
CA VAL A 75 10.29 -3.58 -19.27
C VAL A 75 11.74 -3.18 -18.94
N THR A 76 12.72 -3.81 -19.59
CA THR A 76 14.14 -3.46 -19.41
C THR A 76 14.39 -2.01 -19.80
N GLY A 77 15.21 -1.33 -19.01
CA GLY A 77 15.51 0.09 -19.21
C GLY A 77 15.96 0.79 -17.93
N THR A 78 16.33 2.05 -18.07
CA THR A 78 16.66 2.92 -16.94
C THR A 78 15.47 3.81 -16.58
N TYR A 79 15.17 3.86 -15.30
CA TYR A 79 14.02 4.57 -14.74
C TYR A 79 14.45 5.51 -13.62
N SER A 80 13.84 6.69 -13.58
CA SER A 80 13.81 7.52 -12.39
C SER A 80 12.69 7.02 -11.48
N VAL A 81 12.98 6.73 -10.21
CA VAL A 81 12.01 6.31 -9.21
C VAL A 81 11.67 7.52 -8.36
N ASN A 82 10.41 7.91 -8.35
CA ASN A 82 9.89 8.97 -7.50
C ASN A 82 9.07 8.34 -6.36
N VAL A 83 9.52 8.49 -5.12
CA VAL A 83 8.83 8.00 -3.93
C VAL A 83 8.24 9.19 -3.19
N ARG A 84 6.91 9.25 -3.13
CA ARG A 84 6.18 10.39 -2.59
C ARG A 84 4.87 9.97 -1.94
N LYS A 85 4.40 10.74 -0.99
CA LYS A 85 3.04 10.60 -0.45
C LYS A 85 2.25 11.84 -0.80
N SER A 86 1.04 11.65 -1.32
CA SER A 86 0.14 12.76 -1.59
C SER A 86 -0.25 13.48 -0.29
N GLY A 87 -0.43 14.80 -0.38
CA GLY A 87 -0.79 15.62 0.78
C GLY A 87 0.39 16.14 1.57
N ALA A 88 0.10 16.70 2.74
CA ALA A 88 1.06 17.40 3.58
C ALA A 88 1.71 16.53 4.68
N SER A 89 1.55 15.20 4.61
CA SER A 89 2.00 14.28 5.69
C SER A 89 3.49 13.95 5.66
N ILE A 90 4.19 14.23 4.56
CA ILE A 90 5.63 13.98 4.38
C ILE A 90 6.38 15.31 4.25
N ILE A 91 7.62 15.33 4.76
CA ILE A 91 8.50 16.52 4.70
C ILE A 91 9.33 16.51 3.41
N ASP A 92 9.80 15.31 3.01
CA ASP A 92 10.71 15.12 1.89
C ASP A 92 10.19 14.02 0.93
N ASN A 93 10.58 14.15 -0.35
CA ASN A 93 10.39 13.10 -1.34
C ASN A 93 11.74 12.49 -1.67
N VAL A 94 11.75 11.21 -2.07
CA VAL A 94 12.97 10.52 -2.50
C VAL A 94 12.93 10.31 -4.01
N GLN A 95 14.08 10.58 -4.65
CA GLN A 95 14.35 10.24 -6.04
C GLN A 95 15.55 9.30 -6.10
N ASP A 96 15.45 8.28 -6.94
CA ASP A 96 16.50 7.29 -7.21
C ASP A 96 16.54 7.00 -8.72
N GLU A 97 17.64 6.45 -9.20
CA GLU A 97 17.75 5.95 -10.55
C GLU A 97 18.06 4.46 -10.51
N ILE A 98 17.31 3.67 -11.27
CA ILE A 98 17.49 2.22 -11.35
C ILE A 98 17.58 1.76 -12.79
N THR A 99 18.26 0.64 -13.01
CA THR A 99 18.27 -0.06 -14.29
C THR A 99 17.65 -1.44 -14.11
N ILE A 100 16.59 -1.70 -14.87
CA ILE A 100 15.90 -2.99 -14.96
C ILE A 100 16.54 -3.77 -16.12
N THR A 101 17.01 -4.96 -15.82
CA THR A 101 17.49 -5.94 -16.82
C THR A 101 16.59 -7.18 -16.80
N ASP A 102 16.67 -8.00 -17.82
CA ASP A 102 15.84 -9.21 -17.94
C ASP A 102 16.04 -10.15 -16.74
N GLY A 103 14.92 -10.62 -16.21
CA GLY A 103 14.87 -11.50 -15.04
C GLY A 103 15.38 -10.87 -13.75
N CYS A 104 15.77 -9.57 -13.71
CA CYS A 104 16.28 -8.97 -12.50
C CYS A 104 15.17 -8.75 -11.45
N VAL A 105 15.56 -8.90 -10.19
CA VAL A 105 14.75 -8.53 -9.03
C VAL A 105 15.56 -7.55 -8.20
N LEU A 106 15.16 -6.28 -8.24
CA LEU A 106 15.75 -5.24 -7.41
C LEU A 106 14.97 -5.13 -6.12
N ASP A 107 15.66 -5.23 -4.99
CA ASP A 107 15.11 -5.03 -3.66
C ASP A 107 15.63 -3.70 -3.10
N LYS A 108 14.74 -2.78 -2.76
CA LYS A 108 15.08 -1.41 -2.37
C LYS A 108 14.37 -1.00 -1.08
N GLU A 109 15.09 -0.25 -0.26
CA GLU A 109 14.50 0.47 0.87
C GLU A 109 14.53 1.97 0.60
N TYR A 110 13.36 2.60 0.65
CA TYR A 110 13.23 4.05 0.57
C TYR A 110 12.80 4.61 1.92
N LYS A 111 13.48 5.66 2.37
CA LYS A 111 13.22 6.28 3.66
C LYS A 111 12.68 7.68 3.45
N LEU A 112 11.48 7.93 3.97
CA LEU A 112 10.82 9.23 3.96
C LEU A 112 10.68 9.75 5.39
N THR A 113 10.73 11.05 5.57
CA THR A 113 10.49 11.69 6.87
C THR A 113 9.04 12.18 6.92
N PRO A 114 8.13 11.50 7.64
CA PRO A 114 6.79 12.02 7.86
C PRO A 114 6.82 13.21 8.82
N ARG A 115 5.83 14.10 8.72
CA ARG A 115 5.68 15.22 9.69
C ARG A 115 5.35 14.71 11.07
N VAL A 116 4.68 13.56 11.14
CA VAL A 116 4.38 12.85 12.38
C VAL A 116 4.66 11.37 12.17
N SER A 117 5.57 10.81 12.95
CA SER A 117 5.85 9.38 13.00
C SER A 117 4.92 8.68 13.98
N LEU A 118 4.56 7.42 13.67
CA LEU A 118 3.77 6.54 14.52
C LEU A 118 4.50 5.21 14.68
N PHE A 119 4.63 4.70 15.90
CA PHE A 119 5.39 3.49 16.22
C PHE A 119 4.83 2.77 17.45
N ASP A 120 5.34 1.59 17.75
CA ASP A 120 4.94 0.74 18.88
C ASP A 120 3.41 0.46 18.90
N PHE A 121 2.79 0.33 17.69
CA PHE A 121 1.35 0.09 17.61
C PHE A 121 1.00 -1.35 17.95
N SER A 122 0.09 -1.51 18.91
CA SER A 122 -0.50 -2.78 19.34
C SER A 122 -1.99 -2.66 19.64
N VAL A 123 -2.67 -3.81 19.69
CA VAL A 123 -4.10 -3.92 20.01
C VAL A 123 -4.28 -5.04 21.03
N ASP A 124 -4.89 -4.70 22.17
CA ASP A 124 -5.34 -5.66 23.18
C ASP A 124 -6.86 -5.83 23.08
N TYR A 125 -7.32 -7.07 23.09
CA TYR A 125 -8.73 -7.40 23.08
C TYR A 125 -9.02 -8.74 23.75
N ASP A 126 -10.23 -8.89 24.31
CA ASP A 126 -10.76 -10.16 24.76
C ASP A 126 -11.57 -10.80 23.62
N LYS A 127 -11.20 -11.98 23.17
CA LYS A 127 -11.87 -12.70 22.10
C LYS A 127 -13.37 -12.95 22.37
N ASN A 128 -13.77 -12.97 23.64
CA ASN A 128 -15.15 -13.20 24.05
C ASN A 128 -15.97 -11.92 24.14
N ASP A 129 -15.35 -10.74 24.09
CA ASP A 129 -16.02 -9.46 24.23
C ASP A 129 -15.94 -8.62 22.93
N PRO A 130 -16.90 -8.76 21.99
CA PRO A 130 -16.90 -8.02 20.73
C PRO A 130 -17.32 -6.56 20.88
N THR A 131 -17.48 -6.07 22.09
CA THR A 131 -17.94 -4.70 22.35
C THR A 131 -16.80 -3.72 22.53
N ARG A 132 -15.57 -4.20 22.70
CA ARG A 132 -14.39 -3.35 22.96
C ARG A 132 -13.06 -3.93 22.49
N PHE A 133 -12.12 -3.04 22.29
CA PHE A 133 -10.69 -3.31 22.20
C PHE A 133 -9.90 -2.07 22.66
N VAL A 134 -8.62 -2.25 22.96
CA VAL A 134 -7.72 -1.17 23.38
C VAL A 134 -6.60 -1.05 22.36
N VAL A 135 -6.29 0.16 21.95
CA VAL A 135 -5.12 0.45 21.11
C VAL A 135 -4.04 1.14 21.93
N HIS A 136 -2.80 0.74 21.71
CA HIS A 136 -1.61 1.36 22.25
C HIS A 136 -0.71 1.78 21.11
N PHE A 137 -0.17 3.00 21.19
CA PHE A 137 0.82 3.48 20.21
C PHE A 137 1.58 4.66 20.76
N LYS A 138 2.75 4.91 20.16
CA LYS A 138 3.50 6.14 20.33
C LYS A 138 3.48 6.96 19.06
N ALA A 139 3.50 8.26 19.19
CA ALA A 139 3.59 9.17 18.07
C ALA A 139 4.51 10.35 18.39
N ARG A 140 5.20 10.84 17.35
CA ARG A 140 6.18 11.93 17.48
C ARG A 140 6.10 12.88 16.31
N GLY A 141 6.09 14.16 16.59
CA GLY A 141 6.25 15.22 15.60
C GLY A 141 7.71 15.35 15.16
N ASN A 142 7.96 15.51 13.88
CA ASN A 142 9.28 15.63 13.32
C ASN A 142 9.53 17.06 12.81
N GLN A 143 10.76 17.55 12.94
CA GLN A 143 11.20 18.86 12.45
C GLN A 143 10.28 20.02 12.90
N GLY A 144 9.92 20.05 14.19
CA GLY A 144 9.09 21.09 14.79
C GLY A 144 7.60 20.98 14.48
N ASN A 145 7.15 19.90 13.87
CA ASN A 145 5.72 19.62 13.74
C ASN A 145 5.17 19.04 15.05
N ASN A 146 3.99 19.48 15.44
CA ASN A 146 3.25 18.94 16.57
C ASN A 146 2.23 17.92 16.13
N LEU A 147 1.96 16.96 16.99
CA LEU A 147 0.79 16.11 16.89
C LEU A 147 -0.47 16.96 17.06
N ASN A 148 -1.48 16.73 16.23
CA ASN A 148 -2.75 17.44 16.34
C ASN A 148 -3.91 16.51 16.62
N TYR A 149 -4.11 15.50 15.78
CA TYR A 149 -5.16 14.50 15.95
C TYR A 149 -4.63 13.09 15.74
N TYR A 150 -5.28 12.14 16.36
CA TYR A 150 -5.22 10.75 15.97
C TYR A 150 -6.62 10.18 15.72
N SER A 151 -6.69 9.11 14.95
CA SER A 151 -7.93 8.39 14.68
C SER A 151 -7.71 6.91 14.86
N VAL A 152 -8.64 6.24 15.55
CA VAL A 152 -8.72 4.79 15.61
C VAL A 152 -9.74 4.33 14.57
N MET A 153 -9.38 3.35 13.77
CA MET A 153 -10.14 2.88 12.63
C MET A 153 -10.24 1.36 12.66
N TRP A 154 -11.37 0.81 12.18
CA TRP A 154 -11.57 -0.62 12.05
C TRP A 154 -12.45 -0.95 10.84
N ASN A 155 -12.17 -2.07 10.18
CA ASN A 155 -12.96 -2.56 9.05
C ASN A 155 -12.83 -4.09 8.92
N GLU A 156 -13.81 -4.73 8.29
CA GLU A 156 -13.77 -6.13 7.89
C GLU A 156 -12.83 -6.38 6.68
N TYR A 157 -12.50 -5.33 5.94
CA TYR A 157 -11.60 -5.39 4.77
C TYR A 157 -10.27 -4.72 5.08
N PRO A 158 -9.13 -5.30 4.64
CA PRO A 158 -7.82 -4.65 4.76
C PRO A 158 -7.68 -3.47 3.78
N ASP A 159 -6.58 -2.72 3.93
CA ASP A 159 -6.15 -1.66 3.02
C ASP A 159 -7.10 -0.44 2.90
N PHE A 160 -7.62 0.00 4.02
CA PHE A 160 -8.45 1.21 4.14
C PHE A 160 -7.67 2.42 4.67
N LYS A 161 -8.11 3.61 4.32
CA LYS A 161 -7.63 4.91 4.82
C LYS A 161 -8.73 5.62 5.62
N PHE A 162 -8.36 6.64 6.37
CA PHE A 162 -9.32 7.44 7.13
C PHE A 162 -10.47 8.00 6.27
N GLY A 163 -10.14 8.45 5.06
CA GLY A 163 -11.12 9.02 4.12
C GLY A 163 -12.13 8.00 3.57
N ASP A 164 -11.73 6.73 3.50
CA ASP A 164 -12.53 5.66 2.87
C ASP A 164 -13.62 5.12 3.80
N LEU A 165 -13.50 5.38 5.10
CA LEU A 165 -14.36 4.79 6.11
C LEU A 165 -15.57 5.67 6.46
N PRO A 166 -16.76 5.08 6.65
CA PRO A 166 -17.89 5.76 7.23
C PRO A 166 -17.64 6.10 8.72
N ASN A 167 -18.37 7.06 9.26
CA ASN A 167 -18.16 7.57 10.62
C ASN A 167 -18.36 6.52 11.74
N ASN A 168 -19.06 5.43 11.46
CA ASN A 168 -19.26 4.34 12.41
C ASN A 168 -18.13 3.30 12.43
N GLN A 169 -17.12 3.45 11.57
CA GLN A 169 -15.93 2.59 11.50
C GLN A 169 -14.63 3.35 11.77
N LYS A 170 -14.75 4.58 12.21
CA LYS A 170 -13.62 5.42 12.62
C LYS A 170 -14.04 6.33 13.75
N LYS A 171 -13.09 6.61 14.63
CA LYS A 171 -13.24 7.61 15.65
C LYS A 171 -12.07 8.56 15.58
N ALA A 172 -12.33 9.79 15.17
CA ALA A 172 -11.37 10.87 15.34
C ALA A 172 -11.31 11.19 16.83
N VAL A 173 -10.16 10.99 17.43
CA VAL A 173 -9.99 11.12 18.85
C VAL A 173 -8.96 12.18 19.13
N LYS A 174 -9.38 13.17 19.79
CA LYS A 174 -8.65 14.12 20.60
C LYS A 174 -7.46 14.84 19.98
N HIS A 175 -7.53 16.11 20.10
CA HIS A 175 -6.47 17.11 19.97
C HIS A 175 -5.33 16.81 20.94
N ILE A 176 -4.14 16.53 20.39
CA ILE A 176 -2.90 16.41 21.15
C ILE A 176 -1.99 17.54 20.68
N THR A 177 -1.76 18.53 21.50
CA THR A 177 -0.75 19.58 21.23
C THR A 177 0.53 19.23 21.95
N SER A 178 1.28 18.27 21.42
CA SER A 178 2.59 17.90 21.97
C SER A 178 3.51 17.42 20.85
N GLU A 179 4.82 17.48 21.06
CA GLU A 179 5.80 16.91 20.16
C GLU A 179 5.82 15.38 20.22
N GLU A 180 5.50 14.80 21.38
CA GLU A 180 5.43 13.35 21.59
C GLU A 180 4.19 12.97 22.38
N ALA A 181 3.63 11.81 22.09
CA ALA A 181 2.53 11.23 22.85
C ALA A 181 2.67 9.70 22.93
N GLU A 182 2.39 9.18 24.11
CA GLU A 182 2.09 7.76 24.32
C GLU A 182 0.60 7.65 24.60
N VAL A 183 -0.10 6.87 23.77
CA VAL A 183 -1.56 6.82 23.79
C VAL A 183 -2.01 5.41 24.10
N THR A 184 -2.87 5.30 25.09
CA THR A 184 -3.73 4.13 25.35
C THR A 184 -5.16 4.58 25.16
N TYR A 185 -5.88 3.97 24.23
CA TYR A 185 -7.26 4.36 23.96
C TYR A 185 -8.17 3.15 23.87
N GLU A 186 -9.21 3.15 24.71
CA GLU A 186 -10.21 2.10 24.76
C GLU A 186 -11.39 2.45 23.84
N MET A 187 -11.65 1.59 22.87
CA MET A 187 -12.84 1.61 22.03
C MET A 187 -13.92 0.80 22.69
N ASN A 188 -15.02 1.46 23.05
CA ASN A 188 -16.16 0.86 23.75
C ASN A 188 -17.47 1.03 22.97
N GLY A 189 -18.45 0.18 23.30
CA GLY A 189 -19.79 0.26 22.72
C GLY A 189 -19.83 -0.15 21.24
N LEU A 190 -18.88 -0.97 20.83
CA LEU A 190 -18.85 -1.57 19.50
C LEU A 190 -19.89 -2.71 19.41
N ASN A 191 -20.24 -3.05 18.18
CA ASN A 191 -21.08 -4.19 17.88
C ASN A 191 -20.43 -5.00 16.77
N LEU A 192 -19.26 -5.59 17.09
CA LEU A 192 -18.49 -6.37 16.16
C LEU A 192 -19.04 -7.79 16.08
N LYS A 193 -19.02 -8.37 14.88
CA LYS A 193 -19.57 -9.70 14.64
C LYS A 193 -18.56 -10.77 15.06
N ARG A 194 -19.04 -11.80 15.75
CA ARG A 194 -18.25 -13.00 16.07
C ARG A 194 -17.93 -13.77 14.79
N GLY A 195 -16.75 -14.42 14.76
CA GLY A 195 -16.27 -15.16 13.60
C GLY A 195 -15.84 -14.29 12.41
N THR A 196 -15.85 -12.96 12.56
CA THR A 196 -15.40 -12.01 11.53
C THR A 196 -14.06 -11.42 11.91
N THR A 197 -13.12 -11.39 10.99
CA THR A 197 -11.83 -10.70 11.17
C THR A 197 -12.03 -9.21 10.94
N TYR A 198 -11.61 -8.41 11.92
CA TYR A 198 -11.52 -6.96 11.80
C TYR A 198 -10.07 -6.53 11.76
N TYR A 199 -9.76 -5.60 10.90
CA TYR A 199 -8.44 -4.98 10.79
C TYR A 199 -8.47 -3.65 11.54
N ILE A 200 -7.61 -3.51 12.55
CA ILE A 200 -7.51 -2.30 13.37
C ILE A 200 -6.30 -1.49 12.91
N ARG A 201 -6.48 -0.18 12.79
CA ARG A 201 -5.46 0.76 12.35
C ARG A 201 -5.59 2.08 13.11
N VAL A 202 -4.46 2.75 13.31
CA VAL A 202 -4.41 4.12 13.84
C VAL A 202 -3.83 5.03 12.78
N GLY A 203 -4.34 6.26 12.71
CA GLY A 203 -3.75 7.34 11.94
C GLY A 203 -3.42 8.53 12.85
N VAL A 204 -2.30 9.20 12.60
CA VAL A 204 -1.91 10.45 13.28
C VAL A 204 -1.69 11.56 12.26
N THR A 205 -1.99 12.80 12.63
CA THR A 205 -1.80 13.95 11.76
C THR A 205 -1.34 15.18 12.52
N HIS A 206 -0.60 16.05 11.83
CA HIS A 206 -0.21 17.38 12.32
C HIS A 206 -1.24 18.47 11.97
N ILE A 207 -2.25 18.14 11.14
CA ILE A 207 -3.22 19.11 10.63
C ILE A 207 -4.41 19.20 11.58
N ALA A 208 -4.83 20.43 11.89
CA ALA A 208 -6.05 20.69 12.66
C ALA A 208 -7.30 20.23 11.87
N ASN A 209 -8.26 19.65 12.58
CA ASN A 209 -9.53 19.13 12.02
C ASN A 209 -9.43 17.91 11.13
N GLY A 210 -8.31 17.18 11.16
CA GLY A 210 -8.08 16.01 10.32
C GLY A 210 -7.58 16.41 8.93
N GLY A 211 -7.09 15.45 8.22
CA GLY A 211 -6.49 15.65 6.90
C GLY A 211 -5.63 14.44 6.57
N ASP A 212 -4.45 14.72 6.08
CA ASP A 212 -3.50 13.67 5.72
C ASP A 212 -2.95 12.98 6.97
N TYR A 213 -3.37 11.74 7.16
CA TYR A 213 -2.90 10.91 8.24
C TYR A 213 -1.67 10.11 7.84
N ASN A 214 -0.69 10.01 8.73
CA ASN A 214 0.25 8.93 8.72
C ASN A 214 -0.38 7.74 9.45
N HIS A 215 -0.42 6.58 8.79
CA HIS A 215 -1.16 5.43 9.27
C HIS A 215 -0.21 4.33 9.77
N SER A 216 -0.62 3.61 10.82
CA SER A 216 0.06 2.41 11.30
C SER A 216 -0.11 1.24 10.31
N LYS A 217 0.67 0.18 10.53
CA LYS A 217 0.31 -1.15 10.01
C LYS A 217 -1.09 -1.55 10.48
N MET A 218 -1.68 -2.56 9.86
CA MET A 218 -2.96 -3.12 10.28
C MET A 218 -2.76 -4.33 11.18
N ILE A 219 -3.53 -4.42 12.25
CA ILE A 219 -3.54 -5.58 13.15
C ILE A 219 -4.89 -6.27 13.02
N PRO A 220 -4.93 -7.54 12.57
CA PRO A 220 -6.16 -8.31 12.53
C PRO A 220 -6.55 -8.79 13.94
N ILE A 221 -7.84 -8.66 14.28
CA ILE A 221 -8.46 -9.24 15.47
C ILE A 221 -9.72 -10.01 15.07
N MET A 222 -10.08 -11.03 15.85
CA MET A 222 -11.28 -11.82 15.62
C MET A 222 -11.90 -12.23 16.95
N PHE A 223 -13.21 -12.08 17.09
CA PHE A 223 -13.97 -12.46 18.26
C PHE A 223 -14.62 -13.83 18.06
N GLU A 224 -14.56 -14.67 19.08
CA GLU A 224 -15.10 -16.03 19.11
C GLU A 224 -16.56 -16.10 19.55
#